data_312043e43258eee6755a5e7711b03d34
#
_entry.id   312043e43258eee6755a5e7711b03d34
#
_cell.length_a   1.000
_cell.length_b   1.000
_cell.length_c   1.000
_cell.angle_alpha   90.00
_cell.angle_beta   90.00
_cell.angle_gamma   90.00
#
_symmetry.space_group_name_H-M   'P 1'
#
loop_
_entity.id
_entity.type
_entity.pdbx_description
1 polymer ?
#
loop_
_entity_poly.entity_id
_entity_poly.type
_entity_poly.pdbx_seq_one_letter_code
_entity_poly.pdbx_strand_id
1 'polypeptide(L)'
;MTYTVIVAEDEELLLTNLVQKIQKADPDFQVAGTAQTGDQALALVEKLSPDLVVTDIRMPVMDGITLLTKVREQFPFTKFIITSGFSDFEYAKKAITLKVSDYLL
;
A
#
# COMPACT_ATOMS: atom_id res chain seq x y z
N MET A 1 8.52 -19.70 -1.01
CA MET A 1 9.07 -18.34 -1.20
C MET A 1 8.21 -17.34 -0.46
N THR A 2 8.81 -16.44 0.29
CA THR A 2 8.07 -15.46 1.09
C THR A 2 8.12 -14.09 0.44
N TYR A 3 6.97 -13.44 0.36
CA TYR A 3 6.86 -12.06 -0.12
C TYR A 3 6.57 -11.14 1.05
N THR A 4 7.38 -10.12 1.21
CA THR A 4 7.20 -9.14 2.28
C THR A 4 6.22 -8.05 1.85
N VAL A 5 5.28 -7.72 2.73
CA VAL A 5 4.19 -6.79 2.45
C VAL A 5 4.18 -5.68 3.50
N ILE A 6 4.03 -4.45 3.05
CA ILE A 6 3.72 -3.31 3.91
C ILE A 6 2.27 -2.93 3.65
N VAL A 7 1.52 -2.70 4.71
CA VAL A 7 0.11 -2.30 4.63
C VAL A 7 -0.06 -0.92 5.23
N ALA A 8 -0.65 0.00 4.48
CA ALA A 8 -0.90 1.37 4.90
C ALA A 8 -2.39 1.69 4.85
N GLU A 9 -2.97 2.05 5.98
CA GLU A 9 -4.38 2.37 6.14
C GLU A 9 -4.54 3.21 7.41
N ASP A 10 -5.22 4.35 7.34
CA ASP A 10 -5.32 5.26 8.47
C ASP A 10 -6.35 4.83 9.52
N GLU A 11 -7.34 4.01 9.16
CA GLU A 11 -8.32 3.49 10.11
C GLU A 11 -7.85 2.16 10.69
N GLU A 12 -7.66 2.14 12.01
CA GLU A 12 -7.06 0.98 12.71
C GLU A 12 -7.82 -0.32 12.47
N LEU A 13 -9.16 -0.29 12.52
CA LEU A 13 -9.95 -1.48 12.32
C LEU A 13 -9.83 -2.01 10.89
N LEU A 14 -9.86 -1.12 9.91
CA LEU A 14 -9.68 -1.50 8.51
C LEU A 14 -8.28 -2.05 8.27
N LEU A 15 -7.27 -1.46 8.91
CA LEU A 15 -5.90 -1.93 8.82
C LEU A 15 -5.78 -3.37 9.34
N THR A 16 -6.34 -3.64 10.51
CA THR A 16 -6.33 -4.98 11.11
C THR A 16 -7.01 -5.99 10.20
N ASN A 17 -8.18 -5.65 9.67
CA ASN A 17 -8.93 -6.53 8.78
C ASN A 17 -8.16 -6.81 7.48
N LEU A 18 -7.52 -5.80 6.93
CA LEU A 18 -6.76 -5.92 5.70
C LEU A 18 -5.54 -6.82 5.89
N VAL A 19 -4.82 -6.65 7.00
CA VAL A 19 -3.69 -7.51 7.34
C VAL A 19 -4.13 -8.97 7.43
N GLN A 20 -5.24 -9.24 8.12
CA GLN A 20 -5.76 -10.59 8.25
C GLN A 20 -6.13 -11.20 6.89
N LYS A 21 -6.76 -10.42 6.02
CA LYS A 21 -7.14 -10.90 4.68
C LYS A 21 -5.92 -11.26 3.85
N ILE A 22 -4.88 -10.45 3.91
CA ILE A 22 -3.66 -10.68 3.14
C ILE A 22 -2.98 -11.96 3.63
N GLN A 23 -2.84 -12.13 4.94
CA GLN A 23 -2.18 -13.29 5.51
C GLN A 23 -2.95 -14.59 5.26
N LYS A 24 -4.28 -14.52 5.19
CA LYS A 24 -5.12 -15.68 4.89
C LYS A 24 -5.17 -15.99 3.41
N ALA A 25 -4.96 -15.01 2.55
CA ALA A 25 -5.05 -15.20 1.11
C ALA A 25 -3.96 -16.13 0.59
N ASP A 26 -2.75 -15.98 1.11
CA ASP A 26 -1.62 -16.78 0.68
C ASP A 26 -0.60 -16.85 1.83
N PRO A 27 -0.18 -18.06 2.26
CA PRO A 27 0.83 -18.19 3.32
C PRO A 27 2.19 -17.64 2.95
N ASP A 28 2.46 -17.42 1.65
CA ASP A 28 3.72 -16.81 1.21
C ASP A 28 3.75 -15.30 1.45
N PHE A 29 2.62 -14.66 1.70
CA PHE A 29 2.58 -13.24 2.04
C PHE A 29 2.85 -13.05 3.54
N GLN A 30 3.86 -12.26 3.84
CA GLN A 30 4.20 -11.92 5.22
C GLN A 30 4.13 -10.42 5.40
N VAL A 31 3.19 -9.95 6.22
CA VAL A 31 3.07 -8.54 6.55
C VAL A 31 4.22 -8.17 7.49
N ALA A 32 5.19 -7.46 6.97
CA ALA A 32 6.40 -7.09 7.70
C ALA A 32 6.26 -5.76 8.45
N GLY A 33 5.29 -4.94 8.08
CA GLY A 33 5.04 -3.69 8.76
C GLY A 33 3.71 -3.08 8.36
N THR A 34 3.19 -2.23 9.22
CA THR A 34 1.94 -1.50 9.00
C THR A 34 2.14 -0.02 9.27
N ALA A 35 1.37 0.82 8.60
CA ALA A 35 1.43 2.27 8.77
C ALA A 35 0.03 2.86 8.69
N GLN A 36 -0.17 3.98 9.38
CA GLN A 36 -1.44 4.72 9.34
C GLN A 36 -1.32 6.05 8.61
N THR A 37 -0.13 6.40 8.18
CA THR A 37 0.14 7.59 7.36
C THR A 37 1.10 7.24 6.23
N GLY A 38 1.06 8.03 5.16
CA GLY A 38 1.93 7.75 4.00
C GLY A 38 3.41 7.91 4.29
N ASP A 39 3.77 8.88 5.13
CA ASP A 39 5.16 9.09 5.50
C ASP A 39 5.73 7.93 6.34
N GLN A 40 4.91 7.37 7.24
CA GLN A 40 5.28 6.18 7.98
C GLN A 40 5.47 4.98 7.05
N ALA A 41 4.58 4.83 6.07
CA ALA A 41 4.68 3.77 5.08
C ALA A 41 5.96 3.92 4.24
N LEU A 42 6.28 5.13 3.82
CA LEU A 42 7.51 5.38 3.07
C LEU A 42 8.75 5.01 3.86
N ALA A 43 8.78 5.37 5.15
CA ALA A 43 9.89 5.02 6.03
C ALA A 43 10.07 3.50 6.13
N LEU A 44 8.96 2.76 6.23
CA LEU A 44 9.00 1.30 6.26
C LEU A 44 9.50 0.71 4.94
N VAL A 45 9.07 1.27 3.81
CA VAL A 45 9.54 0.82 2.50
C VAL A 45 11.04 1.03 2.37
N GLU A 46 11.53 2.18 2.78
CA GLU A 46 12.97 2.49 2.74
C GLU A 46 13.79 1.56 3.62
N LYS A 47 13.22 1.18 4.76
CA LYS A 47 13.90 0.30 5.72
C LYS A 47 13.85 -1.17 5.30
N LEU A 48 12.73 -1.65 4.79
CA LEU A 48 12.45 -3.06 4.60
C LEU A 48 12.53 -3.52 3.14
N SER A 49 12.49 -2.61 2.18
CA SER A 49 12.47 -2.93 0.74
C SER A 49 11.47 -4.05 0.42
N PRO A 50 10.16 -3.84 0.68
CA PRO A 50 9.18 -4.90 0.54
C PRO A 50 8.93 -5.26 -0.92
N ASP A 51 8.36 -6.44 -1.13
CA ASP A 51 7.92 -6.89 -2.46
C ASP A 51 6.62 -6.22 -2.86
N LEU A 52 5.74 -5.93 -1.89
CA LEU A 52 4.39 -5.43 -2.13
C LEU A 52 4.03 -4.36 -1.10
N VAL A 53 3.38 -3.31 -1.57
CA VAL A 53 2.74 -2.31 -0.71
C VAL A 53 1.25 -2.32 -1.00
N VAL A 54 0.44 -2.52 0.04
CA VAL A 54 -1.01 -2.41 -0.02
C VAL A 54 -1.37 -1.13 0.72
N THR A 55 -1.96 -0.16 0.03
CA THR A 55 -2.22 1.16 0.61
C THR A 55 -3.59 1.67 0.26
N ASP A 56 -4.20 2.40 1.21
CA ASP A 56 -5.33 3.24 0.91
C ASP A 56 -4.84 4.50 0.16
N ILE A 57 -5.74 5.18 -0.51
CA ILE A 57 -5.43 6.43 -1.20
C ILE A 57 -5.35 7.57 -0.19
N ARG A 58 -6.40 7.75 0.61
CA ARG A 58 -6.50 8.88 1.54
C ARG A 58 -5.92 8.54 2.89
N MET A 59 -4.83 9.20 3.21
CA MET A 59 -4.16 9.06 4.50
C MET A 59 -3.62 10.42 4.94
N PRO A 60 -3.50 10.65 6.26
CA PRO A 60 -2.90 11.88 6.76
C PRO A 60 -1.43 12.01 6.33
N VAL A 61 -0.97 13.23 6.25
CA VAL A 61 0.40 13.64 5.96
C VAL A 61 0.81 13.39 4.51
N MET A 62 0.67 12.15 4.03
CA MET A 62 1.00 11.78 2.66
C MET A 62 -0.02 10.75 2.20
N ASP A 63 -0.70 11.01 1.09
CA ASP A 63 -1.67 10.08 0.54
C ASP A 63 -0.99 8.91 -0.19
N GLY A 64 -1.81 7.90 -0.54
CA GLY A 64 -1.29 6.68 -1.18
C GLY A 64 -0.71 6.93 -2.57
N ILE A 65 -1.19 7.92 -3.30
CA ILE A 65 -0.67 8.24 -4.64
C ILE A 65 0.69 8.90 -4.53
N THR A 66 0.86 9.81 -3.60
CA THR A 66 2.16 10.43 -3.33
C THR A 66 3.17 9.38 -2.85
N LEU A 67 2.72 8.47 -1.98
CA LEU A 67 3.53 7.35 -1.53
C LEU A 67 3.99 6.49 -2.71
N LEU A 68 3.05 6.10 -3.58
CA LEU A 68 3.37 5.32 -4.77
C LEU A 68 4.41 6.01 -5.65
N THR A 69 4.23 7.30 -5.89
CA THR A 69 5.15 8.08 -6.72
C THR A 69 6.56 8.07 -6.13
N LYS A 70 6.69 8.32 -4.84
CA LYS A 70 7.99 8.35 -4.17
C LYS A 70 8.66 6.98 -4.14
N VAL A 71 7.88 5.92 -3.89
CA VAL A 71 8.42 4.57 -3.89
C VAL A 71 8.90 4.17 -5.28
N ARG A 72 8.13 4.48 -6.33
CA ARG A 72 8.52 4.17 -7.70
C ARG A 72 9.84 4.81 -8.12
N GLU A 73 10.15 5.98 -7.60
CA GLU A 73 11.42 6.66 -7.88
C GLU A 73 12.62 5.89 -7.33
N GLN A 74 12.47 5.26 -6.17
CA GLN A 74 13.55 4.60 -5.45
C GLN A 74 13.53 3.08 -5.61
N PHE A 75 12.34 2.49 -5.76
CA PHE A 75 12.13 1.05 -5.76
C PHE A 75 11.21 0.67 -6.93
N PRO A 76 11.72 0.70 -8.18
CA PRO A 76 10.87 0.52 -9.36
C PRO A 76 10.22 -0.86 -9.47
N PHE A 77 10.71 -1.85 -8.75
CA PHE A 77 10.18 -3.21 -8.81
C PHE A 77 9.18 -3.54 -7.71
N THR A 78 8.96 -2.64 -6.76
CA THR A 78 7.95 -2.85 -5.73
C THR A 78 6.56 -2.82 -6.34
N LYS A 79 5.75 -3.82 -6.06
CA LYS A 79 4.37 -3.90 -6.54
C LYS A 79 3.44 -3.14 -5.59
N PHE A 80 2.33 -2.67 -6.15
CA PHE A 80 1.33 -1.91 -5.37
C PHE A 80 -0.06 -2.48 -5.61
N ILE A 81 -0.85 -2.53 -4.54
CA ILE A 81 -2.29 -2.71 -4.60
C ILE A 81 -2.90 -1.51 -3.89
N ILE A 82 -3.83 -0.84 -4.55
CA ILE A 82 -4.51 0.33 -3.99
C ILE A 82 -5.92 -0.07 -3.58
N THR A 83 -6.26 0.22 -2.32
CA THR A 83 -7.62 0.08 -1.83
C THR A 83 -8.23 1.47 -1.72
N SER A 84 -9.51 1.63 -2.06
CA SER A 84 -10.13 2.96 -2.01
C SER A 84 -11.58 2.91 -1.60
N GLY A 85 -12.08 4.03 -1.08
CA GLY A 85 -13.49 4.29 -0.96
C GLY A 85 -14.06 4.76 -2.30
N PHE A 86 -15.38 4.75 -2.41
CA PHE A 86 -16.03 5.06 -3.69
C PHE A 86 -15.90 6.51 -4.14
N SER A 87 -15.53 7.41 -3.27
CA SER A 87 -15.38 8.82 -3.62
C SER A 87 -14.02 9.15 -4.22
N ASP A 88 -13.14 8.18 -4.39
CA ASP A 88 -11.76 8.42 -4.77
C ASP A 88 -11.47 8.17 -6.25
N PHE A 89 -12.48 8.42 -7.12
CA PHE A 89 -12.37 8.13 -8.54
C PHE A 89 -11.22 8.89 -9.22
N GLU A 90 -11.02 10.15 -8.86
CA GLU A 90 -9.94 10.95 -9.45
C GLU A 90 -8.56 10.40 -9.06
N TYR A 91 -8.43 9.94 -7.84
CA TYR A 91 -7.21 9.27 -7.38
C TYR A 91 -7.01 7.94 -8.10
N ALA A 92 -8.09 7.21 -8.36
CA ALA A 92 -8.03 5.96 -9.10
C ALA A 92 -7.44 6.14 -10.49
N LYS A 93 -7.87 7.18 -11.21
CA LYS A 93 -7.31 7.51 -12.52
C LYS A 93 -5.82 7.78 -12.45
N LYS A 94 -5.39 8.53 -11.46
CA LYS A 94 -3.98 8.86 -11.26
C LYS A 94 -3.17 7.62 -10.92
N ALA A 95 -3.70 6.72 -10.10
CA ALA A 95 -3.06 5.46 -9.76
C ALA A 95 -2.85 4.59 -10.99
N ILE A 96 -3.84 4.49 -11.86
CA ILE A 96 -3.73 3.75 -13.13
C ILE A 96 -2.62 4.34 -14.00
N THR A 97 -2.54 5.66 -14.08
CA THR A 97 -1.50 6.36 -14.84
C THR A 97 -0.11 6.01 -14.30
N LEU A 98 0.03 5.82 -12.97
CA LEU A 98 1.27 5.44 -12.34
C LEU A 98 1.54 3.92 -12.39
N LYS A 99 0.71 3.18 -13.12
CA LYS A 99 0.89 1.75 -13.38
C LYS A 99 0.92 0.91 -12.10
N VAL A 100 -0.09 1.07 -11.26
CA VAL A 100 -0.27 0.17 -10.11
C VAL A 100 -0.50 -1.26 -10.60
N SER A 101 -0.14 -2.25 -9.78
CA SER A 101 -0.31 -3.65 -10.14
C SER A 101 -1.78 -4.07 -10.14
N ASP A 102 -2.56 -3.50 -9.24
CA ASP A 102 -3.99 -3.78 -9.13
C ASP A 102 -4.68 -2.63 -8.40
N TYR A 103 -6.00 -2.53 -8.57
CA TYR A 103 -6.81 -1.49 -7.93
C TYR A 103 -8.07 -2.11 -7.35
N LEU A 104 -8.25 -1.96 -6.03
CA LEU A 104 -9.39 -2.52 -5.30
C LEU A 104 -10.30 -1.40 -4.78
N LEU A 105 -11.56 -1.50 -5.13
CA LEU A 105 -12.58 -0.59 -4.62
C LEU A 105 -13.17 -1.10 -3.30
#